data_06f21185c4922fdb59e0cf975d6a7fc1
#
_entry.id   06f21185c4922fdb59e0cf975d6a7fc1
#
_cell.length_a   1.000
_cell.length_b   1.000
_cell.length_c   1.000
_cell.angle_alpha   90.00
_cell.angle_beta   90.00
_cell.angle_gamma   90.00
#
_symmetry.space_group_name_H-M   'P 1'
#
loop_
_entity.id
_entity.type
_entity.pdbx_description
1 polymer ?
#
loop_
_entity_poly.entity_id
_entity_poly.type
_entity_poly.pdbx_seq_one_letter_code
_entity_poly.pdbx_strand_id
1 'polypeptide(L)'
;PKKEAEKMRSSIVLMGSLLGRKKEVCIPWPGGCVIGKRPIDLHLSALEKMGAEFTEEDRGLKGRTEGLKGARIVFPKINVGARQNVILASVLAKGTTILENCACEPEVQWLCRFLRKGGAKIKETKNRMIEIEGIKSLHAVEYEVPPDRIVAGTYLCASAITRSNICLVGAPKDEMKAILSL
;
A
#
# COMPACT_ATOMS: atom_id res chain seq x y z
N PRO A 1 -7.53 -2.64 17.87
CA PRO A 1 -8.97 -2.64 17.66
C PRO A 1 -9.35 -3.67 16.60
N LYS A 2 -9.66 -4.92 17.05
CA LYS A 2 -9.89 -6.06 16.18
C LYS A 2 -11.14 -5.87 15.31
N LYS A 3 -12.21 -5.36 15.92
CA LYS A 3 -13.50 -5.12 15.24
C LYS A 3 -13.41 -4.12 14.07
N GLU A 4 -12.56 -3.12 14.16
CA GLU A 4 -12.34 -2.14 13.10
C GLU A 4 -11.52 -2.74 11.96
N ALA A 5 -10.49 -3.53 12.29
CA ALA A 5 -9.68 -4.21 11.29
C ALA A 5 -10.48 -5.25 10.49
N GLU A 6 -11.44 -5.93 11.11
CA GLU A 6 -12.37 -6.86 10.45
C GLU A 6 -13.31 -6.17 9.45
N LYS A 7 -13.58 -4.88 9.62
CA LYS A 7 -14.46 -4.10 8.73
C LYS A 7 -13.74 -3.51 7.52
N MET A 8 -12.42 -3.40 7.59
CA MET A 8 -11.63 -2.71 6.56
C MET A 8 -10.66 -3.67 5.87
N ARG A 9 -10.74 -3.73 4.54
CA ARG A 9 -9.76 -4.49 3.78
C ARG A 9 -8.36 -3.90 3.84
N SER A 10 -8.24 -2.60 3.96
CA SER A 10 -6.95 -1.89 4.06
C SER A 10 -6.13 -2.29 5.30
N SER A 11 -6.74 -2.94 6.29
CA SER A 11 -6.02 -3.49 7.46
C SER A 11 -4.86 -4.41 7.07
N ILE A 12 -4.96 -5.11 5.92
CA ILE A 12 -3.90 -5.98 5.45
C ILE A 12 -2.60 -5.24 5.09
N VAL A 13 -2.69 -3.97 4.70
CA VAL A 13 -1.51 -3.15 4.36
C VAL A 13 -0.65 -2.86 5.59
N LEU A 14 -1.21 -2.98 6.79
CA LEU A 14 -0.47 -2.82 8.04
C LEU A 14 0.54 -3.95 8.32
N MET A 15 0.41 -5.11 7.64
CA MET A 15 1.33 -6.24 7.88
C MET A 15 2.79 -5.86 7.66
N GLY A 16 3.10 -5.20 6.55
CA GLY A 16 4.48 -4.82 6.23
C GLY A 16 5.10 -3.90 7.27
N SER A 17 4.35 -2.89 7.68
CA SER A 17 4.83 -1.95 8.70
C SER A 17 5.00 -2.58 10.08
N LEU A 18 4.08 -3.47 10.48
CA LEU A 18 4.14 -4.18 11.76
C LEU A 18 5.28 -5.20 11.79
N LEU A 19 5.45 -6.00 10.73
CA LEU A 19 6.58 -6.92 10.61
C LEU A 19 7.92 -6.19 10.63
N GLY A 20 8.04 -5.06 9.92
CA GLY A 20 9.26 -4.25 9.93
C GLY A 20 9.60 -3.64 11.29
N ARG A 21 8.58 -3.28 12.10
CA ARG A 21 8.78 -2.60 13.40
C ARG A 21 8.75 -3.53 14.60
N LYS A 22 7.85 -4.51 14.58
CA LYS A 22 7.54 -5.37 15.73
C LYS A 22 7.99 -6.81 15.55
N LYS A 23 8.37 -7.19 14.32
CA LYS A 23 8.72 -8.56 13.91
C LYS A 23 7.58 -9.56 14.02
N GLU A 24 6.43 -9.12 14.45
CA GLU A 24 5.22 -9.93 14.55
C GLU A 24 3.99 -9.12 14.17
N VAL A 25 2.98 -9.81 13.69
CA VAL A 25 1.68 -9.25 13.35
C VAL A 25 0.58 -10.29 13.51
N CYS A 26 -0.57 -9.87 14.02
CA CYS A 26 -1.79 -10.68 14.00
C CYS A 26 -2.89 -9.80 13.39
N ILE A 27 -3.40 -10.19 12.24
CA ILE A 27 -4.45 -9.48 11.51
C ILE A 27 -5.65 -10.42 11.36
N PRO A 28 -6.86 -9.98 11.74
CA PRO A 28 -8.06 -10.74 11.44
C PRO A 28 -8.24 -10.86 9.93
N TRP A 29 -8.98 -11.85 9.47
CA TRP A 29 -9.30 -11.96 8.04
C TRP A 29 -9.87 -10.63 7.54
N PRO A 30 -9.29 -10.06 6.46
CA PRO A 30 -9.69 -8.74 6.01
C PRO A 30 -11.12 -8.76 5.49
N GLY A 31 -11.96 -7.98 6.13
CA GLY A 31 -13.34 -7.74 5.73
C GLY A 31 -13.46 -6.72 4.60
N GLY A 32 -14.54 -5.98 4.58
CA GLY A 32 -14.86 -4.95 3.62
C GLY A 32 -15.80 -5.39 2.52
N CYS A 33 -15.82 -4.67 1.42
CA CYS A 33 -16.81 -4.82 0.34
C CYS A 33 -16.79 -6.22 -0.29
N VAL A 34 -17.92 -6.88 -0.34
CA VAL A 34 -18.10 -8.24 -0.90
C VAL A 34 -18.25 -8.16 -2.43
N ILE A 35 -17.20 -7.75 -3.12
CA ILE A 35 -17.15 -7.63 -4.59
C ILE A 35 -16.52 -8.89 -5.22
N GLY A 36 -16.48 -10.01 -4.53
CA GLY A 36 -15.81 -11.24 -4.97
C GLY A 36 -14.52 -11.58 -4.24
N LYS A 37 -13.90 -12.70 -4.64
CA LYS A 37 -12.64 -13.17 -4.03
C LYS A 37 -11.51 -12.17 -4.29
N ARG A 38 -10.95 -11.65 -3.23
CA ARG A 38 -9.77 -10.79 -3.27
C ARG A 38 -8.62 -11.47 -2.54
N PRO A 39 -7.87 -12.34 -3.22
CA PRO A 39 -6.80 -13.11 -2.60
C PRO A 39 -5.71 -12.18 -2.06
N ILE A 40 -5.04 -12.62 -1.00
CA ILE A 40 -3.93 -11.92 -0.33
C ILE A 40 -2.58 -12.56 -0.61
N ASP A 41 -2.57 -13.55 -1.48
CA ASP A 41 -1.42 -14.35 -1.91
C ASP A 41 -0.22 -13.50 -2.31
N LEU A 42 -0.45 -12.41 -3.05
CA LEU A 42 0.62 -11.48 -3.47
C LEU A 42 1.24 -10.72 -2.29
N HIS A 43 0.46 -10.45 -1.24
CA HIS A 43 0.99 -9.84 -0.03
C HIS A 43 1.88 -10.83 0.72
N LEU A 44 1.40 -12.05 0.92
CA LEU A 44 2.09 -13.08 1.68
C LEU A 44 3.37 -13.51 0.96
N SER A 45 3.28 -13.92 -0.30
CA SER A 45 4.43 -14.39 -1.07
C SER A 45 5.54 -13.34 -1.19
N ALA A 46 5.21 -12.06 -1.25
CA ALA A 46 6.19 -11.00 -1.28
C ALA A 46 6.89 -10.81 0.08
N LEU A 47 6.14 -10.84 1.18
CA LEU A 47 6.70 -10.72 2.52
C LEU A 47 7.48 -11.98 2.94
N GLU A 48 7.07 -13.17 2.49
CA GLU A 48 7.80 -14.43 2.67
C GLU A 48 9.17 -14.37 2.00
N LYS A 49 9.27 -13.82 0.79
CA LYS A 49 10.56 -13.57 0.13
C LYS A 49 11.47 -12.63 0.94
N MET A 50 10.90 -11.80 1.78
CA MET A 50 11.64 -10.92 2.70
C MET A 50 11.97 -11.60 4.03
N GLY A 51 11.57 -12.85 4.26
CA GLY A 51 11.84 -13.62 5.47
C GLY A 51 10.76 -13.54 6.54
N ALA A 52 9.51 -13.27 6.15
CA ALA A 52 8.36 -13.46 7.01
C ALA A 52 7.83 -14.90 6.90
N GLU A 53 7.26 -15.41 7.99
CA GLU A 53 6.53 -16.67 8.06
C GLU A 53 5.09 -16.39 8.46
N PHE A 54 4.13 -17.06 7.81
CA PHE A 54 2.72 -16.88 8.08
C PHE A 54 2.06 -18.17 8.51
N THR A 55 1.14 -18.06 9.47
CA THR A 55 0.29 -19.15 9.95
C THR A 55 -1.15 -18.68 9.94
N GLU A 56 -2.02 -19.47 9.31
CA GLU A 56 -3.45 -19.24 9.37
C GLU A 56 -4.01 -19.69 10.72
N GLU A 57 -4.82 -18.86 11.31
CA GLU A 57 -5.55 -19.14 12.54
C GLU A 57 -7.06 -19.00 12.27
N ASP A 58 -7.90 -19.58 13.12
CA ASP A 58 -9.37 -19.57 12.96
C ASP A 58 -9.94 -18.19 12.68
N ARG A 59 -9.34 -17.15 13.26
CA ARG A 59 -9.84 -15.78 13.21
C ARG A 59 -8.95 -14.81 12.44
N GLY A 60 -7.96 -15.28 11.68
CA GLY A 60 -7.08 -14.40 10.94
C GLY A 60 -5.75 -15.02 10.58
N LEU A 61 -4.79 -14.15 10.36
CA LEU A 61 -3.43 -14.48 9.94
C LEU A 61 -2.43 -13.97 10.97
N LYS A 62 -1.53 -14.84 11.38
CA LYS A 62 -0.37 -14.48 12.20
C LYS A 62 0.88 -14.50 11.34
N GLY A 63 1.68 -13.44 11.40
CA GLY A 63 2.97 -13.33 10.73
C GLY A 63 4.08 -13.06 11.74
N ARG A 64 5.26 -13.59 11.48
CA ARG A 64 6.47 -13.37 12.29
C ARG A 64 7.71 -13.30 11.41
N THR A 65 8.78 -12.71 11.92
CA THR A 65 10.10 -12.68 11.29
C THR A 65 11.19 -12.45 12.34
N GLU A 66 12.36 -13.01 12.11
CA GLU A 66 13.56 -12.64 12.90
C GLU A 66 14.14 -11.26 12.50
N GLY A 67 13.68 -10.75 11.38
CA GLY A 67 14.05 -9.46 10.80
C GLY A 67 13.95 -9.52 9.29
N LEU A 68 13.18 -8.62 8.71
CA LEU A 68 12.99 -8.57 7.26
C LEU A 68 14.31 -8.26 6.55
N LYS A 69 14.52 -8.92 5.41
CA LYS A 69 15.68 -8.72 4.54
C LYS A 69 15.23 -8.19 3.19
N GLY A 70 16.06 -7.34 2.60
CA GLY A 70 15.84 -6.87 1.23
C GLY A 70 15.79 -8.04 0.26
N ALA A 71 14.91 -7.95 -0.73
CA ALA A 71 14.68 -8.98 -1.71
C ALA A 71 14.32 -8.39 -3.07
N ARG A 72 14.54 -9.16 -4.15
CA ARG A 72 14.03 -8.83 -5.48
C ARG A 72 12.64 -9.44 -5.65
N ILE A 73 11.64 -8.61 -5.83
CA ILE A 73 10.22 -9.00 -5.91
C ILE A 73 9.66 -8.53 -7.24
N VAL A 74 9.30 -9.49 -8.09
CA VAL A 74 8.60 -9.25 -9.35
C VAL A 74 7.14 -9.59 -9.14
N PHE A 75 6.25 -8.60 -9.31
CA PHE A 75 4.81 -8.84 -9.20
C PHE A 75 4.27 -9.43 -10.51
N PRO A 76 3.62 -10.60 -10.49
CA PRO A 76 3.08 -11.24 -11.70
C PRO A 76 1.94 -10.44 -12.32
N LYS A 77 1.26 -9.64 -11.52
CA LYS A 77 0.22 -8.70 -11.94
C LYS A 77 0.28 -7.41 -11.14
N ILE A 78 -0.24 -6.34 -11.70
CA ILE A 78 -0.34 -5.06 -11.01
C ILE A 78 -1.26 -5.19 -9.80
N ASN A 79 -0.76 -4.85 -8.61
CA ASN A 79 -1.52 -4.87 -7.36
C ASN A 79 -1.02 -3.75 -6.44
N VAL A 80 -1.86 -2.74 -6.22
CA VAL A 80 -1.52 -1.55 -5.42
C VAL A 80 -1.28 -1.91 -3.96
N GLY A 81 -2.21 -2.69 -3.35
CA GLY A 81 -2.15 -3.01 -1.92
C GLY A 81 -0.93 -3.86 -1.54
N ALA A 82 -0.63 -4.91 -2.33
CA ALA A 82 0.54 -5.75 -2.07
C ALA A 82 1.83 -4.94 -2.16
N ARG A 83 1.91 -4.01 -3.12
CA ARG A 83 3.06 -3.13 -3.25
C ARG A 83 3.20 -2.18 -2.08
N GLN A 84 2.14 -1.48 -1.69
CA GLN A 84 2.18 -0.59 -0.52
C GLN A 84 2.67 -1.35 0.72
N ASN A 85 2.18 -2.57 0.89
CA ASN A 85 2.58 -3.45 1.99
C ASN A 85 4.08 -3.76 1.97
N VAL A 86 4.62 -4.12 0.79
CA VAL A 86 6.05 -4.41 0.64
C VAL A 86 6.92 -3.16 0.77
N ILE A 87 6.49 -2.01 0.24
CA ILE A 87 7.19 -0.73 0.44
C ILE A 87 7.32 -0.44 1.94
N LEU A 88 6.24 -0.55 2.70
CA LEU A 88 6.23 -0.33 4.15
C LEU A 88 7.16 -1.30 4.89
N ALA A 89 7.20 -2.57 4.48
CA ALA A 89 8.09 -3.59 5.03
C ALA A 89 9.56 -3.30 4.74
N SER A 90 9.85 -2.85 3.52
CA SER A 90 11.21 -2.67 3.00
C SER A 90 11.97 -1.52 3.65
N VAL A 91 11.27 -0.48 4.11
CA VAL A 91 11.91 0.70 4.70
C VAL A 91 12.78 0.36 5.91
N LEU A 92 12.39 -0.64 6.71
CA LEU A 92 13.13 -1.08 7.88
C LEU A 92 13.80 -2.46 7.68
N ALA A 93 13.77 -3.01 6.48
CA ALA A 93 14.41 -4.29 6.17
C ALA A 93 15.93 -4.14 6.09
N LYS A 94 16.67 -5.20 6.39
CA LYS A 94 18.13 -5.19 6.23
C LYS A 94 18.53 -5.36 4.76
N GLY A 95 19.24 -4.39 4.19
CA GLY A 95 19.71 -4.43 2.79
C GLY A 95 18.77 -3.71 1.85
N THR A 96 18.80 -4.06 0.58
CA THR A 96 18.04 -3.39 -0.49
C THR A 96 16.93 -4.27 -1.03
N THR A 97 15.74 -3.70 -1.17
CA THR A 97 14.59 -4.33 -1.84
C THR A 97 14.41 -3.71 -3.22
N ILE A 98 14.25 -4.56 -4.23
CA ILE A 98 13.94 -4.15 -5.61
C ILE A 98 12.56 -4.68 -5.97
N LEU A 99 11.65 -3.78 -6.27
CA LEU A 99 10.29 -4.10 -6.72
C LEU A 99 10.18 -3.85 -8.22
N GLU A 100 9.70 -4.83 -8.96
CA GLU A 100 9.49 -4.75 -10.40
C GLU A 100 8.02 -4.91 -10.77
N ASN A 101 7.67 -4.48 -11.97
CA ASN A 101 6.30 -4.43 -12.48
C ASN A 101 5.39 -3.63 -11.55
N CYS A 102 5.90 -2.46 -11.15
CA CYS A 102 5.21 -1.60 -10.19
C CYS A 102 4.05 -0.84 -10.82
N ALA A 103 2.89 -0.77 -10.13
CA ALA A 103 1.82 0.16 -10.43
C ALA A 103 2.33 1.61 -10.25
N CYS A 104 1.86 2.53 -11.05
CA CYS A 104 2.27 3.94 -10.99
C CYS A 104 1.14 4.83 -10.48
N GLU A 105 0.19 4.24 -9.75
CA GLU A 105 -0.94 4.97 -9.19
C GLU A 105 -0.46 6.06 -8.22
N PRO A 106 -1.11 7.22 -8.23
CA PRO A 106 -0.74 8.35 -7.39
C PRO A 106 -0.59 8.00 -5.91
N GLU A 107 -1.43 7.10 -5.39
CA GLU A 107 -1.43 6.67 -3.99
C GLU A 107 -0.11 5.96 -3.58
N VAL A 108 0.51 5.24 -4.52
CA VAL A 108 1.83 4.62 -4.29
C VAL A 108 2.92 5.69 -4.26
N GLN A 109 2.85 6.66 -5.17
CA GLN A 109 3.81 7.76 -5.22
C GLN A 109 3.71 8.64 -3.97
N TRP A 110 2.50 8.92 -3.50
CA TRP A 110 2.28 9.69 -2.27
C TRP A 110 2.82 8.96 -1.05
N LEU A 111 2.62 7.64 -0.96
CA LEU A 111 3.24 6.83 0.09
C LEU A 111 4.76 6.93 0.04
N CYS A 112 5.37 6.81 -1.14
CA CYS A 112 6.82 6.94 -1.28
C CYS A 112 7.30 8.34 -0.88
N ARG A 113 6.57 9.41 -1.25
CA ARG A 113 6.90 10.80 -0.86
C ARG A 113 6.82 10.99 0.65
N PHE A 114 5.76 10.48 1.29
CA PHE A 114 5.61 10.50 2.75
C PHE A 114 6.78 9.80 3.44
N LEU A 115 7.12 8.59 3.01
CA LEU A 115 8.21 7.81 3.60
C LEU A 115 9.57 8.47 3.38
N ARG A 116 9.85 9.03 2.18
CA ARG A 116 11.08 9.80 1.92
C ARG A 116 11.19 11.02 2.82
N LYS A 117 10.09 11.72 3.07
CA LYS A 117 10.06 12.85 4.01
C LYS A 117 10.41 12.40 5.43
N GLY A 118 10.08 11.13 5.79
CA GLY A 118 10.48 10.48 7.04
C GLY A 118 11.89 9.92 7.06
N GLY A 119 12.66 10.11 5.98
CA GLY A 119 14.06 9.67 5.89
C GLY A 119 14.25 8.34 5.14
N ALA A 120 13.19 7.74 4.57
CA ALA A 120 13.32 6.51 3.80
C ALA A 120 14.10 6.76 2.49
N LYS A 121 14.97 5.82 2.15
CA LYS A 121 15.76 5.83 0.92
C LYS A 121 15.03 5.05 -0.16
N ILE A 122 14.17 5.73 -0.92
CA ILE A 122 13.34 5.15 -1.97
C ILE A 122 13.68 5.83 -3.30
N LYS A 123 14.04 5.04 -4.30
CA LYS A 123 14.33 5.49 -5.66
C LYS A 123 13.35 4.84 -6.63
N GLU A 124 12.61 5.66 -7.36
CA GLU A 124 11.74 5.22 -8.44
C GLU A 124 12.47 5.34 -9.77
N THR A 125 12.38 4.32 -10.62
CA THR A 125 13.01 4.31 -11.93
C THR A 125 11.97 4.33 -13.05
N LYS A 126 12.42 4.68 -14.28
CA LYS A 126 11.54 4.80 -15.45
C LYS A 126 10.83 3.50 -15.85
N ASN A 127 11.34 2.34 -15.45
CA ASN A 127 10.82 1.02 -15.87
C ASN A 127 9.85 0.39 -14.87
N ARG A 128 9.05 1.18 -14.18
CA ARG A 128 8.14 0.69 -13.12
C ARG A 128 8.86 -0.13 -12.06
N MET A 129 10.08 0.25 -11.74
CA MET A 129 10.87 -0.31 -10.66
C MET A 129 10.95 0.65 -9.49
N ILE A 130 10.96 0.12 -8.28
CA ILE A 130 11.21 0.85 -7.05
C ILE A 130 12.34 0.14 -6.31
N GLU A 131 13.39 0.89 -5.98
CA GLU A 131 14.50 0.45 -5.15
C GLU A 131 14.39 1.10 -3.77
N ILE A 132 14.50 0.29 -2.72
CA ILE A 132 14.36 0.73 -1.33
C ILE A 132 15.55 0.21 -0.55
N GLU A 133 16.42 1.11 -0.09
CA GLU A 133 17.49 0.77 0.85
C GLU A 133 16.94 0.88 2.28
N GLY A 134 17.00 -0.21 3.02
CA GLY A 134 16.53 -0.25 4.40
C GLY A 134 17.34 0.65 5.32
N ILE A 135 16.64 1.30 6.23
CA ILE A 135 17.20 2.23 7.22
C ILE A 135 16.93 1.76 8.65
N LYS A 136 17.65 2.28 9.61
CA LYS A 136 17.48 1.89 11.03
C LYS A 136 16.19 2.42 11.65
N SER A 137 15.80 3.64 11.29
CA SER A 137 14.60 4.28 11.83
C SER A 137 14.10 5.39 10.92
N LEU A 138 12.82 5.64 10.95
CA LEU A 138 12.20 6.85 10.41
C LEU A 138 12.15 7.93 11.48
N HIS A 139 12.16 9.18 11.07
CA HIS A 139 11.89 10.33 11.95
C HIS A 139 10.46 10.85 11.78
N ALA A 140 10.00 11.63 12.73
CA ALA A 140 8.70 12.28 12.67
C ALA A 140 8.63 13.29 11.54
N VAL A 141 7.47 13.38 10.90
CA VAL A 141 7.20 14.32 9.81
C VAL A 141 5.81 14.90 9.92
N GLU A 142 5.67 16.12 9.47
CA GLU A 142 4.40 16.74 9.15
C GLU A 142 4.12 16.52 7.67
N TYR A 143 2.96 15.95 7.33
CA TYR A 143 2.61 15.61 5.96
C TYR A 143 1.13 15.85 5.70
N GLU A 144 0.84 16.65 4.69
CA GLU A 144 -0.51 16.87 4.22
C GLU A 144 -0.96 15.70 3.35
N VAL A 145 -2.04 15.03 3.75
CA VAL A 145 -2.60 13.91 3.00
C VAL A 145 -3.26 14.44 1.73
N PRO A 146 -2.87 13.96 0.55
CA PRO A 146 -3.47 14.39 -0.70
C PRO A 146 -4.96 14.06 -0.78
N PRO A 147 -5.75 14.87 -1.52
CA PRO A 147 -7.17 14.60 -1.71
C PRO A 147 -7.41 13.31 -2.49
N ASP A 148 -8.53 12.65 -2.20
CA ASP A 148 -8.90 11.37 -2.78
C ASP A 148 -9.50 11.54 -4.19
N ARG A 149 -8.75 11.16 -5.22
CA ARG A 149 -9.20 11.20 -6.62
C ARG A 149 -10.36 10.24 -6.91
N ILE A 150 -10.48 9.15 -6.16
CA ILE A 150 -11.56 8.15 -6.36
C ILE A 150 -12.87 8.72 -5.85
N VAL A 151 -12.87 9.36 -4.69
CA VAL A 151 -14.03 10.07 -4.15
C VAL A 151 -14.44 11.19 -5.12
N ALA A 152 -13.50 12.02 -5.55
CA ALA A 152 -13.77 13.09 -6.50
C ALA A 152 -14.36 12.56 -7.82
N GLY A 153 -13.80 11.50 -8.39
CA GLY A 153 -14.31 10.85 -9.59
C GLY A 153 -15.72 10.27 -9.41
N THR A 154 -16.02 9.71 -8.25
CA THR A 154 -17.36 9.20 -7.93
C THR A 154 -18.40 10.32 -7.95
N TYR A 155 -18.09 11.47 -7.37
CA TYR A 155 -19.00 12.63 -7.42
C TYR A 155 -19.16 13.18 -8.83
N LEU A 156 -18.10 13.20 -9.66
CA LEU A 156 -18.23 13.58 -11.08
C LEU A 156 -19.19 12.65 -11.83
N CYS A 157 -19.04 11.33 -11.65
CA CYS A 157 -19.97 10.36 -12.25
C CYS A 157 -21.41 10.57 -11.76
N ALA A 158 -21.60 10.84 -10.48
CA ALA A 158 -22.93 11.13 -9.92
C ALA A 158 -23.54 12.39 -10.56
N SER A 159 -22.74 13.46 -10.71
CA SER A 159 -23.18 14.68 -11.38
C SER A 159 -23.60 14.44 -12.84
N ALA A 160 -22.79 13.69 -13.58
CA ALA A 160 -23.10 13.35 -14.97
C ALA A 160 -24.41 12.56 -15.11
N ILE A 161 -24.62 11.53 -14.29
CA ILE A 161 -25.84 10.70 -14.31
C ILE A 161 -27.08 11.51 -13.94
N THR A 162 -26.99 12.39 -12.95
CA THR A 162 -28.11 13.23 -12.48
C THR A 162 -28.28 14.51 -13.28
N ARG A 163 -27.40 14.76 -14.27
CA ARG A 163 -27.36 16.02 -15.05
C ARG A 163 -27.32 17.26 -14.15
N SER A 164 -26.60 17.16 -13.04
CA SER A 164 -26.47 18.25 -12.08
C SER A 164 -25.13 19.00 -12.23
N ASN A 165 -25.09 20.23 -11.72
CA ASN A 165 -23.87 21.02 -11.65
C ASN A 165 -23.28 20.90 -10.25
N ILE A 166 -22.01 20.49 -10.16
CA ILE A 166 -21.26 20.42 -8.90
C ILE A 166 -19.92 21.14 -9.03
N CYS A 167 -19.43 21.64 -7.92
CA CYS A 167 -18.08 22.16 -7.81
C CYS A 167 -17.32 21.33 -6.77
N LEU A 168 -16.25 20.65 -7.18
CA LEU A 168 -15.39 19.88 -6.30
C LEU A 168 -14.18 20.72 -5.91
N VAL A 169 -14.22 21.29 -4.70
CA VAL A 169 -13.12 22.11 -4.19
C VAL A 169 -11.95 21.21 -3.76
N GLY A 170 -10.74 21.56 -4.20
CA GLY A 170 -9.53 20.82 -3.86
C GLY A 170 -9.36 19.48 -4.57
N ALA A 171 -10.14 19.17 -5.61
CA ALA A 171 -9.98 17.92 -6.36
C ALA A 171 -8.60 17.84 -7.04
N PRO A 172 -7.94 16.66 -7.02
CA PRO A 172 -6.60 16.50 -7.57
C PRO A 172 -6.65 16.31 -9.10
N LYS A 173 -6.82 17.38 -9.85
CA LYS A 173 -7.05 17.39 -11.32
C LYS A 173 -5.98 16.61 -12.09
N ASP A 174 -4.72 16.72 -11.69
CA ASP A 174 -3.61 16.06 -12.40
C ASP A 174 -3.68 14.55 -12.32
N GLU A 175 -4.16 14.01 -11.21
CA GLU A 175 -4.36 12.58 -10.99
C GLU A 175 -5.69 12.06 -11.54
N MET A 176 -6.55 12.95 -12.02
CA MET A 176 -7.88 12.64 -12.54
C MET A 176 -7.97 12.73 -14.07
N LYS A 177 -6.85 12.95 -14.78
CA LYS A 177 -6.85 13.18 -16.24
C LYS A 177 -7.60 12.10 -17.02
N ALA A 178 -7.48 10.83 -16.62
CA ALA A 178 -8.16 9.72 -17.30
C ALA A 178 -9.68 9.81 -17.25
N ILE A 179 -10.26 10.26 -16.13
CA ILE A 179 -11.72 10.43 -16.01
C ILE A 179 -12.21 11.77 -16.58
N LEU A 180 -11.36 12.79 -16.56
CA LEU A 180 -11.71 14.11 -17.11
C LEU A 180 -11.65 14.16 -18.64
N SER A 181 -11.05 13.14 -19.28
CA SER A 181 -10.98 13.03 -20.75
C SER A 181 -12.13 12.22 -21.36
N LEU A 182 -13.06 11.72 -20.54
CA LEU A 182 -14.27 11.04 -20.99
C LEU A 182 -15.40 12.01 -21.30
#